data_0a80ff3e62f2a090540c89eaee1a339a
#
_entry.id   0a80ff3e62f2a090540c89eaee1a339a
#
_cell.length_a   1.000
_cell.length_b   1.000
_cell.length_c   1.000
_cell.angle_alpha   90.00
_cell.angle_beta   90.00
_cell.angle_gamma   90.00
#
_symmetry.space_group_name_H-M   'P 1'
#
loop_
_entity.id
_entity.type
_entity.pdbx_description
1 polymer ?
#
loop_
_entity_poly.entity_id
_entity_poly.type
_entity_poly.pdbx_seq_one_letter_code
_entity_poly.pdbx_strand_id
1 'polypeptide(L)'
;MQSEANRHYLRASYDNKAIKILLVGCGGNGAQMLMGLASLDTALRAISSRSLHVTVVDDDTVSEANLGRQPFYPCDLGNSKARTMTERINLAHGLAWKAVHGRAPADVNVAAMDIVITCVDTAAARRAIGAAIDACEPEFHNLQPPAYWLDLGNRATDGQFIIGCPKASGDQPGRLPTVMEYFPELADESLAEDDAPSCSVAEALDRQSLFVNRVVASHALALLFDLLGRGSIGHAGAFLNLASGQALPIPLPTAPVEVAA
;
A
#
# COMPACT_ATOMS: atom_id res chain seq x y z
N MET A 1 -12.52 5.64 -25.41
CA MET A 1 -13.67 5.89 -24.52
C MET A 1 -13.93 4.61 -23.75
N GLN A 2 -13.45 4.53 -22.50
CA GLN A 2 -13.84 3.46 -21.59
C GLN A 2 -15.30 3.76 -21.18
N SER A 3 -16.17 2.76 -21.23
CA SER A 3 -17.57 2.92 -20.87
C SER A 3 -17.68 3.41 -19.42
N GLU A 4 -18.51 4.41 -19.16
CA GLU A 4 -18.83 4.91 -17.80
C GLU A 4 -19.47 3.84 -16.89
N ALA A 5 -19.72 2.64 -17.41
CA ALA A 5 -20.55 1.63 -16.77
C ALA A 5 -19.90 0.82 -15.64
N ASN A 6 -18.58 0.90 -15.41
CA ASN A 6 -17.94 0.14 -14.33
C ASN A 6 -16.85 0.98 -13.63
N ARG A 7 -17.24 1.70 -12.58
CA ARG A 7 -16.32 2.47 -11.73
C ARG A 7 -16.58 2.17 -10.26
N HIS A 8 -15.50 2.11 -9.50
CA HIS A 8 -15.58 2.09 -8.04
C HIS A 8 -15.45 3.52 -7.51
N TYR A 9 -16.42 3.96 -6.73
CA TYR A 9 -16.48 5.32 -6.18
C TYR A 9 -15.98 5.36 -4.74
N LEU A 10 -15.26 6.43 -4.41
CA LEU A 10 -14.86 6.70 -3.04
C LEU A 10 -16.10 6.85 -2.16
N ARG A 11 -16.07 6.27 -0.95
CA ARG A 11 -17.19 6.41 0.00
C ARG A 11 -17.35 7.87 0.41
N ALA A 12 -18.59 8.36 0.49
CA ALA A 12 -18.90 9.74 0.88
C ALA A 12 -18.38 10.12 2.28
N SER A 13 -18.16 9.12 3.17
CA SER A 13 -17.56 9.34 4.50
C SER A 13 -16.13 9.91 4.45
N TYR A 14 -15.49 9.93 3.27
CA TYR A 14 -14.15 10.51 3.05
C TYR A 14 -14.19 11.96 2.54
N ASP A 15 -15.36 12.54 2.35
CA ASP A 15 -15.47 13.93 1.99
C ASP A 15 -15.06 14.83 3.18
N ASN A 16 -14.20 15.81 2.90
CA ASN A 16 -13.69 16.79 3.87
C ASN A 16 -13.02 16.18 5.12
N LYS A 17 -12.28 15.07 4.95
CA LYS A 17 -11.68 14.29 6.04
C LYS A 17 -10.16 14.29 6.00
N ALA A 18 -9.55 14.29 7.18
CA ALA A 18 -8.17 13.86 7.35
C ALA A 18 -8.10 12.33 7.29
N ILE A 19 -7.52 11.77 6.24
CA ILE A 19 -7.46 10.34 5.96
C ILE A 19 -6.26 9.74 6.68
N LYS A 20 -6.50 8.77 7.55
CA LYS A 20 -5.46 8.06 8.30
C LYS A 20 -4.96 6.87 7.50
N ILE A 21 -3.67 6.86 7.17
CA ILE A 21 -3.01 5.80 6.43
C ILE A 21 -2.01 5.08 7.33
N LEU A 22 -2.07 3.76 7.36
CA LEU A 22 -1.00 2.91 7.86
C LEU A 22 -0.17 2.43 6.67
N LEU A 23 1.11 2.79 6.63
CA LEU A 23 2.09 2.25 5.69
C LEU A 23 2.95 1.21 6.39
N VAL A 24 2.81 -0.05 6.00
CA VAL A 24 3.56 -1.18 6.56
C VAL A 24 4.68 -1.58 5.61
N GLY A 25 5.91 -1.54 6.13
CA GLY A 25 7.13 -1.70 5.37
C GLY A 25 7.62 -0.38 4.77
N CYS A 26 8.87 -0.03 5.04
CA CYS A 26 9.56 1.18 4.55
C CYS A 26 10.84 0.82 3.77
N GLY A 27 10.81 -0.33 3.09
CA GLY A 27 11.86 -0.77 2.18
C GLY A 27 11.73 -0.15 0.79
N GLY A 28 11.93 -0.95 -0.26
CA GLY A 28 11.91 -0.46 -1.65
C GLY A 28 10.60 0.22 -2.05
N ASN A 29 9.49 -0.51 -2.01
CA ASN A 29 8.17 0.03 -2.36
C ASN A 29 7.69 1.06 -1.33
N GLY A 30 7.80 0.76 -0.03
CA GLY A 30 7.25 1.60 1.02
C GLY A 30 7.89 2.97 1.12
N ALA A 31 9.21 3.08 0.97
CA ALA A 31 9.88 4.36 0.96
C ALA A 31 9.49 5.21 -0.26
N GLN A 32 9.29 4.60 -1.44
CA GLN A 32 8.78 5.29 -2.63
C GLN A 32 7.31 5.72 -2.44
N MET A 33 6.48 4.85 -1.83
CA MET A 33 5.09 5.20 -1.47
C MET A 33 5.07 6.40 -0.53
N LEU A 34 5.89 6.41 0.52
CA LEU A 34 5.92 7.50 1.50
C LEU A 34 6.26 8.85 0.86
N MET A 35 7.24 8.87 -0.04
CA MET A 35 7.58 10.08 -0.81
C MET A 35 6.41 10.57 -1.67
N GLY A 36 5.75 9.65 -2.36
CA GLY A 36 4.61 9.99 -3.21
C GLY A 36 3.35 10.38 -2.42
N LEU A 37 3.13 9.79 -1.23
CA LEU A 37 2.04 10.19 -0.34
C LEU A 37 2.17 11.64 0.13
N ALA A 38 3.39 12.17 0.33
CA ALA A 38 3.60 13.58 0.65
C ALA A 38 3.19 14.50 -0.51
N SER A 39 3.51 14.12 -1.74
CA SER A 39 3.05 14.83 -2.93
C SER A 39 1.53 14.74 -3.08
N LEU A 40 0.95 13.58 -2.79
CA LEU A 40 -0.49 13.35 -2.82
C LEU A 40 -1.21 14.21 -1.76
N ASP A 41 -0.69 14.29 -0.53
CA ASP A 41 -1.24 15.17 0.52
C ASP A 41 -1.28 16.64 0.06
N THR A 42 -0.19 17.12 -0.54
CA THR A 42 -0.13 18.48 -1.10
C THR A 42 -1.19 18.68 -2.18
N ALA A 43 -1.34 17.74 -3.10
CA ALA A 43 -2.34 17.81 -4.16
C ALA A 43 -3.78 17.77 -3.61
N LEU A 44 -4.07 16.86 -2.67
CA LEU A 44 -5.40 16.75 -2.07
C LEU A 44 -5.80 18.04 -1.32
N ARG A 45 -4.89 18.64 -0.57
CA ARG A 45 -5.12 19.95 0.09
C ARG A 45 -5.42 21.07 -0.89
N ALA A 46 -4.83 21.01 -2.09
CA ALA A 46 -5.02 22.03 -3.11
C ALA A 46 -6.36 21.90 -3.87
N ILE A 47 -6.84 20.65 -4.09
CA ILE A 47 -8.03 20.40 -4.91
C ILE A 47 -9.27 20.00 -4.11
N SER A 48 -9.12 19.71 -2.83
CA SER A 48 -10.20 19.28 -1.94
C SER A 48 -9.90 19.69 -0.49
N SER A 49 -10.82 19.41 0.42
CA SER A 49 -10.59 19.59 1.87
C SER A 49 -10.02 18.35 2.54
N ARG A 50 -9.42 17.41 1.77
CA ARG A 50 -8.80 16.19 2.28
C ARG A 50 -7.33 16.42 2.59
N SER A 51 -6.84 15.69 3.60
CA SER A 51 -5.42 15.64 3.96
C SER A 51 -5.05 14.22 4.37
N LEU A 52 -3.76 13.92 4.38
CA LEU A 52 -3.27 12.60 4.80
C LEU A 52 -2.56 12.70 6.16
N HIS A 53 -2.81 11.70 7.01
CA HIS A 53 -2.10 11.45 8.25
C HIS A 53 -1.50 10.06 8.20
N VAL A 54 -0.20 9.96 7.91
CA VAL A 54 0.48 8.68 7.70
C VAL A 54 1.18 8.24 8.97
N THR A 55 0.98 6.96 9.33
CA THR A 55 1.81 6.24 10.29
C THR A 55 2.60 5.20 9.52
N VAL A 56 3.92 5.25 9.61
CA VAL A 56 4.84 4.30 8.98
C VAL A 56 5.31 3.30 10.02
N VAL A 57 5.23 2.01 9.73
CA VAL A 57 5.76 0.95 10.59
C VAL A 57 6.72 0.05 9.83
N ASP A 58 7.92 -0.14 10.38
CA ASP A 58 8.98 -0.98 9.84
C ASP A 58 9.97 -1.30 10.96
N ASP A 59 10.36 -2.55 11.14
CA ASP A 59 11.27 -2.98 12.19
C ASP A 59 12.73 -3.08 11.73
N ASP A 60 13.00 -2.81 10.46
CA ASP A 60 14.34 -2.85 9.90
C ASP A 60 15.17 -1.59 10.17
N THR A 61 16.47 -1.79 10.09
CA THR A 61 17.47 -0.72 9.99
C THR A 61 18.06 -0.66 8.58
N VAL A 62 18.61 0.50 8.23
CA VAL A 62 19.27 0.70 6.95
C VAL A 62 20.58 -0.07 6.89
N SER A 63 20.75 -0.91 5.88
CA SER A 63 21.97 -1.65 5.58
C SER A 63 22.61 -1.18 4.27
N GLU A 64 23.86 -1.59 4.01
CA GLU A 64 24.56 -1.28 2.75
C GLU A 64 23.78 -1.77 1.53
N ALA A 65 23.15 -2.96 1.59
CA ALA A 65 22.34 -3.51 0.51
C ALA A 65 21.10 -2.66 0.15
N ASN A 66 20.71 -1.73 1.01
CA ASN A 66 19.59 -0.81 0.73
C ASN A 66 20.01 0.41 -0.08
N LEU A 67 21.30 0.79 -0.05
CA LEU A 67 21.81 1.98 -0.72
C LEU A 67 21.64 1.88 -2.24
N GLY A 68 21.28 2.98 -2.87
CA GLY A 68 21.06 3.08 -4.33
C GLY A 68 19.74 2.51 -4.82
N ARG A 69 19.29 1.36 -4.29
CA ARG A 69 18.01 0.71 -4.67
C ARG A 69 16.82 1.27 -3.91
N GLN A 70 17.03 1.63 -2.67
CA GLN A 70 16.06 2.32 -1.82
C GLN A 70 16.54 3.75 -1.58
N PRO A 71 15.68 4.71 -1.23
CA PRO A 71 16.08 6.12 -1.07
C PRO A 71 16.78 6.37 0.28
N PHE A 72 17.77 5.55 0.58
CA PHE A 72 18.67 5.68 1.73
C PHE A 72 20.08 6.06 1.29
N TYR A 73 20.80 6.74 2.16
CA TYR A 73 22.13 7.29 1.93
C TYR A 73 23.15 6.74 2.93
N PRO A 74 24.46 6.85 2.70
CA PRO A 74 25.47 6.35 3.63
C PRO A 74 25.34 6.89 5.07
N CYS A 75 24.83 8.11 5.25
CA CYS A 75 24.59 8.70 6.58
C CYS A 75 23.40 8.05 7.33
N ASP A 76 22.58 7.25 6.65
CA ASP A 76 21.42 6.57 7.24
C ASP A 76 21.76 5.18 7.81
N LEU A 77 22.94 4.64 7.52
CA LEU A 77 23.33 3.30 7.92
C LEU A 77 23.15 3.05 9.42
N GLY A 78 22.48 1.94 9.75
CA GLY A 78 22.15 1.54 11.12
C GLY A 78 20.94 2.24 11.73
N ASN A 79 20.38 3.27 11.09
CA ASN A 79 19.19 3.96 11.56
C ASN A 79 17.91 3.19 11.16
N SER A 80 16.83 3.37 11.94
CA SER A 80 15.50 2.81 11.61
C SER A 80 15.01 3.33 10.25
N LYS A 81 14.62 2.44 9.35
CA LYS A 81 14.06 2.80 8.03
C LYS A 81 12.83 3.70 8.17
N ALA A 82 11.87 3.29 9.02
CA ALA A 82 10.64 4.05 9.23
C ALA A 82 10.92 5.47 9.74
N ARG A 83 11.76 5.62 10.77
CA ARG A 83 12.07 6.93 11.35
C ARG A 83 12.81 7.81 10.36
N THR A 84 13.87 7.31 9.77
CA THR A 84 14.72 8.07 8.83
C THR A 84 13.90 8.67 7.69
N MET A 85 13.04 7.87 7.06
CA MET A 85 12.23 8.35 5.93
C MET A 85 11.13 9.30 6.40
N THR A 86 10.45 9.00 7.49
CA THR A 86 9.36 9.85 8.00
C THR A 86 9.87 11.22 8.44
N GLU A 87 10.99 11.29 9.17
CA GLU A 87 11.59 12.55 9.60
C GLU A 87 12.03 13.40 8.40
N ARG A 88 12.63 12.78 7.39
CA ARG A 88 13.02 13.45 6.15
C ARG A 88 11.83 14.05 5.42
N ILE A 89 10.76 13.30 5.28
CA ILE A 89 9.52 13.76 4.65
C ILE A 89 8.84 14.86 5.47
N ASN A 90 8.76 14.70 6.79
CA ASN A 90 8.19 15.72 7.67
C ASN A 90 8.96 17.04 7.57
N LEU A 91 10.29 16.97 7.56
CA LEU A 91 11.13 18.16 7.43
C LEU A 91 10.96 18.84 6.07
N ALA A 92 10.93 18.06 4.99
CA ALA A 92 10.85 18.58 3.63
C ALA A 92 9.48 19.21 3.30
N HIS A 93 8.39 18.67 3.86
CA HIS A 93 7.02 19.04 3.51
C HIS A 93 6.27 19.76 4.65
N GLY A 94 6.89 19.99 5.81
CA GLY A 94 6.24 20.61 6.96
C GLY A 94 5.13 19.74 7.57
N LEU A 95 5.30 18.42 7.55
CA LEU A 95 4.34 17.45 8.02
C LEU A 95 4.66 16.95 9.45
N ALA A 96 3.70 16.26 10.07
CA ALA A 96 3.84 15.64 11.39
C ALA A 96 3.39 14.18 11.38
N TRP A 97 3.82 13.44 10.36
CA TRP A 97 3.54 12.01 10.23
C TRP A 97 4.32 11.19 11.24
N LYS A 98 3.79 10.01 11.59
CA LYS A 98 4.35 9.17 12.67
C LYS A 98 5.19 8.05 12.10
N ALA A 99 6.24 7.68 12.83
CA ALA A 99 7.06 6.50 12.57
C ALA A 99 7.07 5.58 13.78
N VAL A 100 6.91 4.29 13.55
CA VAL A 100 7.02 3.22 14.54
C VAL A 100 8.12 2.27 14.08
N HIS A 101 9.17 2.10 14.89
CA HIS A 101 10.14 1.03 14.69
C HIS A 101 9.58 -0.22 15.36
N GLY A 102 8.95 -1.09 14.55
CA GLY A 102 8.23 -2.26 15.02
C GLY A 102 7.47 -2.95 13.90
N ARG A 103 6.61 -3.89 14.25
CA ARG A 103 5.86 -4.74 13.33
C ARG A 103 4.35 -4.50 13.40
N ALA A 104 3.70 -4.49 12.25
CA ALA A 104 2.25 -4.56 12.18
C ALA A 104 1.80 -6.04 12.17
N PRO A 105 0.70 -6.38 12.85
CA PRO A 105 -0.20 -5.51 13.62
C PRO A 105 0.21 -5.31 15.09
N ALA A 106 1.29 -5.93 15.56
CA ALA A 106 1.61 -6.01 16.99
C ALA A 106 1.85 -4.63 17.65
N ASP A 107 2.54 -3.72 16.96
CA ASP A 107 2.96 -2.43 17.50
C ASP A 107 2.09 -1.25 17.04
N VAL A 108 1.06 -1.53 16.22
CA VAL A 108 0.15 -0.50 15.67
C VAL A 108 -1.30 -0.98 15.65
N ASN A 109 -2.22 -0.07 15.91
CA ASN A 109 -3.65 -0.37 15.84
C ASN A 109 -4.17 -0.19 14.40
N VAL A 110 -4.40 -1.31 13.71
CA VAL A 110 -4.90 -1.33 12.32
C VAL A 110 -6.32 -0.79 12.22
N ALA A 111 -7.18 -1.04 13.22
CA ALA A 111 -8.57 -0.59 13.24
C ALA A 111 -8.71 0.94 13.38
N ALA A 112 -7.65 1.64 13.77
CA ALA A 112 -7.66 3.10 13.87
C ALA A 112 -7.41 3.80 12.52
N MET A 113 -7.20 3.04 11.45
CA MET A 113 -6.79 3.52 10.14
C MET A 113 -7.94 3.49 9.13
N ASP A 114 -7.91 4.41 8.20
CA ASP A 114 -8.87 4.46 7.08
C ASP A 114 -8.40 3.61 5.88
N ILE A 115 -7.09 3.63 5.65
CA ILE A 115 -6.42 2.89 4.56
C ILE A 115 -5.19 2.18 5.14
N VAL A 116 -5.03 0.91 4.80
CA VAL A 116 -3.79 0.17 5.05
C VAL A 116 -3.06 -0.02 3.72
N ILE A 117 -1.77 0.33 3.70
CA ILE A 117 -0.89 0.10 2.56
C ILE A 117 0.20 -0.87 3.00
N THR A 118 0.29 -2.02 2.34
CA THR A 118 1.31 -3.03 2.63
C THR A 118 2.36 -3.06 1.54
N CYS A 119 3.63 -2.94 1.97
CA CYS A 119 4.82 -3.01 1.14
C CYS A 119 5.79 -4.05 1.73
N VAL A 120 5.24 -5.14 2.24
CA VAL A 120 5.96 -6.24 2.86
C VAL A 120 6.36 -7.29 1.82
N ASP A 121 7.43 -8.01 2.09
CA ASP A 121 7.99 -9.05 1.22
C ASP A 121 7.42 -10.44 1.51
N THR A 122 6.93 -10.71 2.74
CA THR A 122 6.48 -12.02 3.16
C THR A 122 4.96 -12.23 3.09
N ALA A 123 4.52 -13.44 2.78
CA ALA A 123 3.12 -13.86 2.86
C ALA A 123 2.64 -13.88 4.33
N ALA A 124 3.52 -14.26 5.27
CA ALA A 124 3.23 -14.27 6.70
C ALA A 124 2.82 -12.88 7.22
N ALA A 125 3.53 -11.82 6.83
CA ALA A 125 3.18 -10.45 7.18
C ALA A 125 1.80 -10.05 6.59
N ARG A 126 1.52 -10.40 5.32
CA ARG A 126 0.20 -10.15 4.70
C ARG A 126 -0.92 -10.88 5.43
N ARG A 127 -0.71 -12.16 5.80
CA ARG A 127 -1.68 -12.95 6.59
C ARG A 127 -1.97 -12.29 7.95
N ALA A 128 -0.93 -11.90 8.67
CA ALA A 128 -1.08 -11.26 9.99
C ALA A 128 -1.86 -9.93 9.90
N ILE A 129 -1.58 -9.11 8.89
CA ILE A 129 -2.29 -7.85 8.66
C ILE A 129 -3.74 -8.11 8.24
N GLY A 130 -3.98 -9.05 7.31
CA GLY A 130 -5.32 -9.44 6.88
C GLY A 130 -6.17 -9.94 8.05
N ALA A 131 -5.63 -10.83 8.88
CA ALA A 131 -6.30 -11.32 10.08
C ALA A 131 -6.64 -10.19 11.07
N ALA A 132 -5.73 -9.22 11.26
CA ALA A 132 -5.97 -8.06 12.10
C ALA A 132 -7.06 -7.13 11.55
N ILE A 133 -7.12 -6.96 10.22
CA ILE A 133 -8.20 -6.21 9.58
C ILE A 133 -9.54 -6.91 9.72
N ASP A 134 -9.58 -8.23 9.50
CA ASP A 134 -10.81 -9.02 9.60
C ASP A 134 -11.33 -9.15 11.04
N ALA A 135 -10.43 -9.08 12.03
CA ALA A 135 -10.78 -9.05 13.45
C ALA A 135 -11.29 -7.68 13.96
N CYS A 136 -11.30 -6.65 13.09
CA CYS A 136 -11.87 -5.35 13.47
C CYS A 136 -13.38 -5.44 13.60
N GLU A 137 -13.89 -5.42 14.84
CA GLU A 137 -15.31 -5.36 15.11
C GLU A 137 -15.81 -3.90 15.15
N PRO A 138 -16.83 -3.56 14.35
CA PRO A 138 -17.33 -2.17 14.23
C PRO A 138 -17.89 -1.60 15.54
N GLU A 139 -18.27 -2.46 16.50
CA GLU A 139 -19.01 -2.08 17.69
C GLU A 139 -18.13 -1.61 18.87
N PHE A 140 -16.82 -1.91 18.86
CA PHE A 140 -15.92 -1.51 19.94
C PHE A 140 -15.30 -0.15 19.69
N HIS A 141 -15.60 0.83 20.55
CA HIS A 141 -14.95 2.15 20.62
C HIS A 141 -15.14 3.11 19.43
N ASN A 142 -16.20 3.04 18.65
CA ASN A 142 -16.40 3.86 17.43
C ASN A 142 -15.27 3.73 16.40
N LEU A 143 -14.48 2.67 16.44
CA LEU A 143 -13.47 2.37 15.43
C LEU A 143 -14.16 1.67 14.26
N GLN A 144 -13.83 2.12 13.06
CA GLN A 144 -14.28 1.49 11.83
C GLN A 144 -13.11 0.69 11.24
N PRO A 145 -13.35 -0.52 10.72
CA PRO A 145 -12.31 -1.24 9.99
C PRO A 145 -11.82 -0.41 8.81
N PRO A 146 -10.57 -0.58 8.38
CA PRO A 146 -10.04 0.09 7.20
C PRO A 146 -10.95 -0.11 5.99
N ALA A 147 -11.30 0.98 5.29
CA ALA A 147 -12.15 0.88 4.12
C ALA A 147 -11.41 0.33 2.90
N TYR A 148 -10.09 0.52 2.86
CA TYR A 148 -9.24 0.06 1.77
C TYR A 148 -7.97 -0.59 2.30
N TRP A 149 -7.57 -1.65 1.61
CA TRP A 149 -6.26 -2.27 1.72
C TRP A 149 -5.57 -2.25 0.35
N LEU A 150 -4.49 -1.49 0.24
CA LEU A 150 -3.64 -1.43 -0.95
C LEU A 150 -2.38 -2.26 -0.68
N ASP A 151 -2.18 -3.35 -1.41
CA ASP A 151 -0.97 -4.17 -1.32
C ASP A 151 -0.07 -3.92 -2.52
N LEU A 152 1.24 -3.78 -2.26
CA LEU A 152 2.27 -3.71 -3.27
C LEU A 152 3.23 -4.87 -3.10
N GLY A 153 3.50 -5.56 -4.19
CA GLY A 153 4.51 -6.62 -4.25
C GLY A 153 5.32 -6.53 -5.52
N ASN A 154 6.54 -7.02 -5.47
CA ASN A 154 7.38 -7.13 -6.66
C ASN A 154 8.41 -8.25 -6.53
N ARG A 155 8.89 -8.71 -7.67
CA ARG A 155 10.00 -9.64 -7.86
C ARG A 155 11.14 -8.92 -8.60
N ALA A 156 11.92 -9.66 -9.37
CA ALA A 156 13.08 -9.13 -10.09
C ALA A 156 12.71 -7.97 -11.05
N THR A 157 11.81 -8.22 -12.00
CA THR A 157 11.40 -7.24 -13.03
C THR A 157 9.90 -7.03 -13.06
N ASP A 158 9.16 -7.79 -12.26
CA ASP A 158 7.71 -7.78 -12.22
C ASP A 158 7.22 -7.17 -10.91
N GLY A 159 6.04 -6.62 -10.93
CA GLY A 159 5.38 -6.13 -9.72
C GLY A 159 3.89 -6.03 -9.89
N GLN A 160 3.20 -5.93 -8.78
CA GLN A 160 1.77 -5.69 -8.75
C GLN A 160 1.41 -4.71 -7.65
N PHE A 161 0.28 -4.07 -7.84
CA PHE A 161 -0.42 -3.37 -6.77
C PHE A 161 -1.91 -3.66 -6.89
N ILE A 162 -2.57 -3.88 -5.75
CA ILE A 162 -3.98 -4.27 -5.68
C ILE A 162 -4.63 -3.48 -4.56
N ILE A 163 -5.69 -2.76 -4.87
CA ILE A 163 -6.55 -2.12 -3.88
C ILE A 163 -7.81 -2.95 -3.70
N GLY A 164 -8.10 -3.32 -2.46
CA GLY A 164 -9.30 -4.06 -2.09
C GLY A 164 -10.06 -3.37 -0.95
N CYS A 165 -11.32 -3.73 -0.80
CA CYS A 165 -12.15 -3.35 0.35
C CYS A 165 -12.26 -4.58 1.26
N PRO A 166 -11.70 -4.57 2.48
CA PRO A 166 -11.85 -5.67 3.42
C PRO A 166 -13.31 -5.99 3.71
N LYS A 167 -13.65 -7.27 3.94
CA LYS A 167 -15.02 -7.69 4.26
C LYS A 167 -15.53 -7.03 5.55
N ALA A 168 -14.67 -6.87 6.54
CA ALA A 168 -14.99 -6.17 7.78
C ALA A 168 -15.54 -4.75 7.55
N SER A 169 -15.17 -4.08 6.44
CA SER A 169 -15.67 -2.75 6.08
C SER A 169 -17.04 -2.76 5.36
N GLY A 170 -17.66 -3.92 5.19
CA GLY A 170 -18.94 -4.15 4.54
C GLY A 170 -18.82 -5.01 3.28
N ASP A 171 -19.55 -6.10 3.23
CA ASP A 171 -19.60 -7.02 2.09
C ASP A 171 -20.79 -6.65 1.20
N GLN A 172 -20.57 -5.68 0.31
CA GLN A 172 -21.60 -5.18 -0.60
C GLN A 172 -21.32 -5.60 -2.05
N PRO A 173 -22.35 -5.73 -2.91
CA PRO A 173 -22.16 -5.96 -4.33
C PRO A 173 -21.21 -4.93 -4.95
N GLY A 174 -20.23 -5.41 -5.73
CA GLY A 174 -19.19 -4.54 -6.32
C GLY A 174 -18.03 -4.16 -5.38
N ARG A 175 -17.95 -4.77 -4.19
CA ARG A 175 -16.79 -4.68 -3.31
C ARG A 175 -15.54 -5.15 -4.05
N LEU A 176 -14.45 -4.41 -3.90
CA LEU A 176 -13.16 -4.80 -4.48
C LEU A 176 -12.55 -5.96 -3.67
N PRO A 177 -12.19 -7.10 -4.28
CA PRO A 177 -11.47 -8.17 -3.59
C PRO A 177 -10.12 -7.67 -3.07
N THR A 178 -9.71 -8.16 -1.92
CA THR A 178 -8.38 -7.87 -1.34
C THR A 178 -7.29 -8.73 -2.00
N VAL A 179 -6.03 -8.43 -1.72
CA VAL A 179 -4.89 -9.23 -2.19
C VAL A 179 -5.00 -10.69 -1.77
N MET A 180 -5.51 -10.97 -0.57
CA MET A 180 -5.71 -12.33 -0.06
C MET A 180 -6.82 -13.10 -0.83
N GLU A 181 -7.76 -12.38 -1.41
CA GLU A 181 -8.81 -12.98 -2.24
C GLU A 181 -8.37 -13.16 -3.69
N TYR A 182 -7.47 -12.31 -4.20
CA TYR A 182 -6.84 -12.48 -5.51
C TYR A 182 -5.81 -13.61 -5.53
N PHE A 183 -5.11 -13.83 -4.42
CA PHE A 183 -4.07 -14.84 -4.24
C PHE A 183 -4.36 -15.72 -3.01
N PRO A 184 -5.34 -16.65 -3.13
CA PRO A 184 -5.70 -17.52 -2.00
C PRO A 184 -4.52 -18.36 -1.48
N GLU A 185 -3.52 -18.64 -2.32
CA GLU A 185 -2.29 -19.33 -1.94
C GLU A 185 -1.49 -18.58 -0.86
N LEU A 186 -1.64 -17.27 -0.73
CA LEU A 186 -1.01 -16.50 0.35
C LEU A 186 -1.52 -16.92 1.73
N ALA A 187 -2.67 -17.60 1.81
CA ALA A 187 -3.20 -18.14 3.06
C ALA A 187 -2.49 -19.44 3.52
N ASP A 188 -1.73 -20.08 2.62
CA ASP A 188 -1.00 -21.30 2.94
C ASP A 188 0.23 -20.98 3.80
N GLU A 189 0.21 -21.47 5.04
CA GLU A 189 1.32 -21.30 5.99
C GLU A 189 2.59 -22.10 5.61
N SER A 190 2.44 -23.11 4.75
CA SER A 190 3.56 -23.92 4.26
C SER A 190 4.30 -23.29 3.08
N LEU A 191 3.83 -22.13 2.58
CA LEU A 191 4.46 -21.44 1.48
C LEU A 191 5.91 -21.07 1.84
N ALA A 192 6.86 -21.63 1.12
CA ALA A 192 8.27 -21.31 1.33
C ALA A 192 8.55 -19.86 0.94
N GLU A 193 9.10 -19.11 1.87
CA GLU A 193 9.50 -17.72 1.67
C GLU A 193 11.02 -17.64 1.50
N ASP A 194 11.51 -16.91 0.51
CA ASP A 194 12.93 -16.63 0.32
C ASP A 194 13.30 -15.33 1.05
N ASP A 195 13.54 -15.46 2.35
CA ASP A 195 13.86 -14.34 3.25
C ASP A 195 15.36 -14.04 3.33
N ALA A 196 16.19 -14.64 2.48
CA ALA A 196 17.64 -14.44 2.56
C ALA A 196 18.00 -12.97 2.25
N PRO A 197 18.53 -12.22 3.23
CA PRO A 197 18.92 -10.83 3.01
C PRO A 197 20.10 -10.76 2.04
N SER A 198 20.11 -9.75 1.16
CA SER A 198 21.28 -9.47 0.32
C SER A 198 22.39 -8.85 1.16
N CYS A 199 23.63 -9.33 0.99
CA CYS A 199 24.79 -8.83 1.73
C CYS A 199 25.42 -7.59 1.10
N SER A 200 25.15 -7.29 -0.18
CA SER A 200 25.72 -6.15 -0.89
C SER A 200 24.74 -5.52 -1.88
N VAL A 201 25.05 -4.29 -2.34
CA VAL A 201 24.29 -3.60 -3.40
C VAL A 201 24.29 -4.40 -4.70
N ALA A 202 25.44 -4.98 -5.09
CA ALA A 202 25.56 -5.77 -6.32
C ALA A 202 24.65 -7.01 -6.28
N GLU A 203 24.68 -7.77 -5.19
CA GLU A 203 23.79 -8.92 -4.99
C GLU A 203 22.31 -8.54 -5.00
N ALA A 204 21.97 -7.40 -4.39
CA ALA A 204 20.60 -6.90 -4.39
C ALA A 204 20.12 -6.52 -5.81
N LEU A 205 21.00 -5.99 -6.65
CA LEU A 205 20.69 -5.65 -8.05
C LEU A 205 20.59 -6.88 -8.96
N ASP A 206 21.31 -7.96 -8.67
CA ASP A 206 21.16 -9.23 -9.39
C ASP A 206 19.78 -9.86 -9.13
N ARG A 207 19.23 -9.65 -7.94
CA ARG A 207 17.92 -10.18 -7.54
C ARG A 207 16.75 -9.30 -7.97
N GLN A 208 16.94 -7.99 -8.14
CA GLN A 208 15.86 -7.05 -8.37
C GLN A 208 16.31 -5.84 -9.23
N SER A 209 15.53 -5.50 -10.25
CA SER A 209 15.72 -4.30 -11.06
C SER A 209 15.76 -3.04 -10.20
N LEU A 210 16.70 -2.14 -10.50
CA LEU A 210 16.91 -0.89 -9.77
C LEU A 210 15.64 -0.03 -9.63
N PHE A 211 14.76 -0.06 -10.64
CA PHE A 211 13.62 0.85 -10.73
C PHE A 211 12.26 0.19 -10.49
N VAL A 212 12.18 -1.13 -10.28
CA VAL A 212 10.89 -1.83 -10.14
C VAL A 212 10.04 -1.26 -8.99
N ASN A 213 10.64 -1.00 -7.84
CA ASN A 213 9.95 -0.42 -6.68
C ASN A 213 9.34 0.95 -7.00
N ARG A 214 10.10 1.80 -7.70
CA ARG A 214 9.64 3.15 -8.08
C ARG A 214 8.48 3.10 -9.07
N VAL A 215 8.54 2.21 -10.06
CA VAL A 215 7.47 2.05 -11.04
C VAL A 215 6.20 1.53 -10.39
N VAL A 216 6.28 0.47 -9.58
CA VAL A 216 5.12 -0.08 -8.86
C VAL A 216 4.49 0.97 -7.96
N ALA A 217 5.28 1.65 -7.14
CA ALA A 217 4.78 2.70 -6.25
C ALA A 217 4.14 3.86 -7.01
N SER A 218 4.74 4.30 -8.13
CA SER A 218 4.19 5.41 -8.93
C SER A 218 2.83 5.07 -9.53
N HIS A 219 2.64 3.83 -10.02
CA HIS A 219 1.34 3.37 -10.52
C HIS A 219 0.29 3.27 -9.41
N ALA A 220 0.67 2.73 -8.24
CA ALA A 220 -0.21 2.66 -7.07
C ALA A 220 -0.64 4.05 -6.58
N LEU A 221 0.29 5.02 -6.55
CA LEU A 221 0.00 6.40 -6.20
C LEU A 221 -0.93 7.10 -7.20
N ALA A 222 -0.77 6.82 -8.50
CA ALA A 222 -1.69 7.33 -9.51
C ALA A 222 -3.12 6.80 -9.29
N LEU A 223 -3.27 5.51 -8.96
CA LEU A 223 -4.56 4.93 -8.61
C LEU A 223 -5.15 5.58 -7.33
N LEU A 224 -4.34 5.80 -6.30
CA LEU A 224 -4.78 6.51 -5.08
C LEU A 224 -5.19 7.95 -5.38
N PHE A 225 -4.48 8.65 -6.25
CA PHE A 225 -4.87 10.01 -6.66
C PHE A 225 -6.21 10.02 -7.41
N ASP A 226 -6.45 9.04 -8.29
CA ASP A 226 -7.75 8.93 -8.96
C ASP A 226 -8.87 8.64 -7.95
N LEU A 227 -8.64 7.74 -6.98
CA LEU A 227 -9.62 7.43 -5.95
C LEU A 227 -9.87 8.61 -5.01
N LEU A 228 -8.81 9.15 -4.38
CA LEU A 228 -8.94 10.16 -3.34
C LEU A 228 -9.11 11.58 -3.87
N GLY A 229 -8.52 11.90 -5.03
CA GLY A 229 -8.57 13.23 -5.63
C GLY A 229 -9.73 13.40 -6.61
N ARG A 230 -10.01 12.39 -7.45
CA ARG A 230 -11.05 12.43 -8.48
C ARG A 230 -12.33 11.68 -8.08
N GLY A 231 -12.30 10.95 -6.98
CA GLY A 231 -13.45 10.28 -6.38
C GLY A 231 -13.79 8.92 -6.96
N SER A 232 -13.06 8.38 -7.93
CA SER A 232 -13.35 7.05 -8.48
C SER A 232 -12.20 6.47 -9.29
N ILE A 233 -12.17 5.13 -9.38
CA ILE A 233 -11.19 4.36 -10.14
C ILE A 233 -11.88 3.44 -11.16
N GLY A 234 -11.18 3.12 -12.25
CA GLY A 234 -11.64 2.23 -13.31
C GLY A 234 -11.02 0.83 -13.31
N HIS A 235 -10.09 0.56 -12.38
CA HIS A 235 -9.45 -0.74 -12.18
C HIS A 235 -9.02 -0.90 -10.72
N ALA A 236 -8.85 -2.16 -10.26
CA ALA A 236 -8.52 -2.46 -8.88
C ALA A 236 -7.00 -2.58 -8.63
N GLY A 237 -6.18 -2.32 -9.63
CA GLY A 237 -4.73 -2.48 -9.56
C GLY A 237 -4.15 -2.84 -10.92
N ALA A 238 -2.89 -3.24 -10.97
CA ALA A 238 -2.26 -3.74 -12.19
C ALA A 238 -1.11 -4.69 -11.89
N PHE A 239 -0.86 -5.59 -12.86
CA PHE A 239 0.39 -6.32 -12.98
C PHE A 239 1.32 -5.56 -13.92
N LEU A 240 2.57 -5.39 -13.50
CA LEU A 240 3.59 -4.62 -14.22
C LEU A 240 4.76 -5.54 -14.56
N ASN A 241 5.27 -5.44 -15.79
CA ASN A 241 6.48 -6.14 -16.20
C ASN A 241 7.42 -5.14 -16.89
N LEU A 242 8.54 -4.83 -16.24
CA LEU A 242 9.49 -3.83 -16.72
C LEU A 242 10.31 -4.34 -17.91
N ALA A 243 10.52 -5.66 -17.99
CA ALA A 243 11.30 -6.24 -19.09
C ALA A 243 10.54 -6.15 -20.42
N SER A 244 9.21 -6.31 -20.40
CA SER A 244 8.36 -6.17 -21.59
C SER A 244 7.72 -4.78 -21.74
N GLY A 245 7.82 -3.93 -20.70
CA GLY A 245 7.15 -2.62 -20.66
C GLY A 245 5.62 -2.71 -20.54
N GLN A 246 5.08 -3.86 -20.12
CA GLN A 246 3.64 -4.07 -20.03
C GLN A 246 3.08 -3.65 -18.69
N ALA A 247 1.87 -3.07 -18.72
CA ALA A 247 1.03 -2.83 -17.57
C ALA A 247 -0.37 -3.40 -17.86
N LEU A 248 -0.78 -4.42 -17.12
CA LEU A 248 -2.05 -5.11 -17.30
C LEU A 248 -2.98 -4.74 -16.13
N PRO A 249 -4.03 -3.93 -16.35
CA PRO A 249 -4.94 -3.53 -15.29
C PRO A 249 -5.76 -4.71 -14.79
N ILE A 250 -6.03 -4.74 -13.49
CA ILE A 250 -6.95 -5.68 -12.86
C ILE A 250 -8.35 -5.07 -12.96
N PRO A 251 -9.29 -5.72 -13.68
CA PRO A 251 -10.62 -5.17 -13.87
C PRO A 251 -11.40 -5.08 -12.56
N LEU A 252 -12.33 -4.14 -12.49
CA LEU A 252 -13.28 -4.09 -11.38
C LEU A 252 -14.26 -5.28 -11.49
N PRO A 253 -14.75 -5.80 -10.34
CA PRO A 253 -15.80 -6.81 -10.35
C PRO A 253 -17.01 -6.31 -11.15
N THR A 254 -17.52 -7.13 -12.05
CA THR A 254 -18.79 -6.85 -12.72
C THR A 254 -19.92 -7.08 -11.71
N ALA A 255 -20.79 -6.08 -11.53
CA ALA A 255 -22.01 -6.32 -10.77
C ALA A 255 -22.77 -7.51 -11.40
N PRO A 256 -23.41 -8.39 -10.60
CA PRO A 256 -24.27 -9.43 -11.14
C PRO A 256 -25.30 -8.75 -12.04
N VAL A 257 -25.37 -9.18 -13.29
CA VAL A 257 -26.46 -8.75 -14.18
C VAL A 257 -27.74 -9.34 -13.57
N GLU A 258 -28.59 -8.51 -12.98
CA GLU A 258 -29.94 -8.94 -12.64
C GLU A 258 -30.61 -9.33 -13.98
N VAL A 259 -30.68 -10.63 -14.22
CA VAL A 259 -31.54 -11.15 -15.30
C VAL A 259 -32.95 -10.90 -14.82
N ALA A 260 -33.55 -9.84 -15.36
CA ALA A 260 -34.98 -9.60 -15.16
C ALA A 260 -35.75 -10.86 -15.59
N ALA A 261 -36.49 -11.47 -14.64
CA ALA A 261 -37.32 -12.63 -14.83
C ALA A 261 -38.62 -12.24 -15.56
#